data_49d36c681d2ae0634dd43ea7024c7582
#
_entry.id   49d36c681d2ae0634dd43ea7024c7582
#
_cell.length_a   1.000
_cell.length_b   1.000
_cell.length_c   1.000
_cell.angle_alpha   90.00
_cell.angle_beta   90.00
_cell.angle_gamma   90.00
#
_symmetry.space_group_name_H-M   'P 1'
#
loop_
_entity.id
_entity.type
_entity.pdbx_description
1 polymer ?
#
loop_
_entity_poly.entity_id
_entity_poly.type
_entity_poly.pdbx_seq_one_letter_code
_entity_poly.pdbx_strand_id
1 'polypeptide(L)'
;RTGELPVKAAKRPRRVEERTVFLLFHGGRVALRRRGEKGLLAGLWEYPNEFSPASDALAAWGIEPAAEEFGGTGKHIFTHIEWHMTARLIETKGEALPEGWVWAGREELRREYAVPNAFQSFQYLVEERLRD
;
A
#
# COMPACT_ATOMS: atom_id res chain seq x y z
N ARG A 1 11.83 10.39 44.03
CA ARG A 1 11.56 10.02 43.53
C ARG A 1 11.07 9.60 42.99
N THR A 2 10.84 9.55 42.97
CA THR A 2 10.29 8.99 42.56
C THR A 2 9.90 8.53 41.74
N GLY A 3 9.71 8.36 41.57
CA GLY A 3 9.26 7.68 40.76
C GLY A 3 9.29 7.81 39.52
N GLU A 4 9.55 8.16 39.36
CA GLU A 4 9.41 8.21 38.31
C GLU A 4 9.72 7.70 37.41
N LEU A 5 9.77 7.64 37.25
CA LEU A 5 9.89 7.23 36.41
C LEU A 5 10.22 6.50 35.69
N PRO A 6 10.45 6.40 35.57
CA PRO A 6 11.06 5.69 34.57
C PRO A 6 10.28 4.98 33.60
N VAL A 7 9.30 4.97 33.79
CA VAL A 7 8.41 4.39 32.93
C VAL A 7 8.69 4.55 31.49
N LYS A 8 9.23 5.65 31.12
CA LYS A 8 9.49 5.89 29.75
C LYS A 8 10.55 5.04 29.18
N ALA A 9 11.47 4.68 29.99
CA ALA A 9 12.55 3.87 29.50
C ALA A 9 12.08 2.50 29.08
N ALA A 10 10.94 2.08 29.58
CA ALA A 10 10.44 0.77 29.25
C ALA A 10 9.81 0.70 27.87
N LYS A 11 9.59 1.82 27.25
CA LYS A 11 8.94 1.82 25.97
C LYS A 11 9.89 1.38 24.88
N ARG A 12 9.47 0.39 24.11
CA ARG A 12 10.31 -0.10 23.02
C ARG A 12 10.13 0.75 21.79
N PRO A 13 11.19 0.96 21.00
CA PRO A 13 11.03 1.61 19.72
C PRO A 13 10.24 0.71 18.80
N ARG A 14 9.48 1.29 17.90
CA ARG A 14 8.74 0.53 16.90
C ARG A 14 9.73 -0.03 15.88
N ARG A 15 9.39 -1.21 15.35
CA ARG A 15 10.14 -1.77 14.24
C ARG A 15 9.74 -1.01 12.97
N VAL A 16 10.73 -0.57 12.21
CA VAL A 16 10.48 0.15 10.97
C VAL A 16 10.51 -0.84 9.81
N GLU A 17 9.49 -0.80 8.97
CA GLU A 17 9.44 -1.57 7.73
C GLU A 17 9.46 -0.61 6.56
N GLU A 18 10.46 -0.78 5.70
CA GLU A 18 10.55 0.01 4.47
C GLU A 18 9.76 -0.72 3.39
N ARG A 19 8.75 -0.07 2.83
CA ARG A 19 7.87 -0.71 1.86
C ARG A 19 7.77 0.09 0.57
N THR A 20 7.66 -0.64 -0.54
CA THR A 20 7.37 -0.03 -1.83
C THR A 20 5.92 -0.33 -2.15
N VAL A 21 5.14 0.73 -2.39
CA VAL A 21 3.73 0.62 -2.70
C VAL A 21 3.56 0.81 -4.20
N PHE A 22 2.88 -0.14 -4.84
CA PHE A 22 2.68 -0.11 -6.28
C PHE A 22 1.26 0.34 -6.58
N LEU A 23 1.13 1.55 -7.09
CA LEU A 23 -0.16 2.07 -7.52
C LEU A 23 -0.30 1.74 -9.00
N LEU A 24 -0.97 0.63 -9.26
CA LEU A 24 -1.09 0.08 -10.62
C LEU A 24 -2.40 0.53 -11.24
N PHE A 25 -2.31 1.11 -12.42
CA PHE A 25 -3.49 1.66 -13.09
C PHE A 25 -3.67 1.06 -14.47
N HIS A 26 -4.91 0.84 -14.84
CA HIS A 26 -5.26 0.43 -16.19
C HIS A 26 -6.71 0.79 -16.46
N GLY A 27 -6.95 1.53 -17.56
CA GLY A 27 -8.31 1.87 -17.94
C GLY A 27 -9.07 2.69 -16.92
N GLY A 28 -8.39 3.55 -16.16
CA GLY A 28 -9.04 4.39 -15.17
C GLY A 28 -9.40 3.67 -13.89
N ARG A 29 -8.78 2.51 -13.64
CA ARG A 29 -9.00 1.73 -12.42
C ARG A 29 -7.66 1.43 -11.76
N VAL A 30 -7.69 1.14 -10.48
CA VAL A 30 -6.49 0.82 -9.69
C VAL A 30 -6.57 -0.62 -9.21
N ALA A 31 -5.43 -1.28 -9.13
CA ALA A 31 -5.38 -2.67 -8.69
C ALA A 31 -5.35 -2.75 -7.17
N LEU A 32 -6.13 -3.67 -6.63
CA LEU A 32 -6.17 -3.94 -5.19
C LEU A 32 -6.00 -5.44 -4.96
N ARG A 33 -5.44 -5.78 -3.80
CA ARG A 33 -5.34 -7.18 -3.38
C ARG A 33 -5.76 -7.26 -1.91
N ARG A 34 -6.15 -8.43 -1.44
CA ARG A 34 -6.48 -8.63 -0.04
C ARG A 34 -5.26 -9.11 0.71
N ARG A 35 -5.08 -8.59 1.91
CA ARG A 35 -4.03 -9.09 2.78
C ARG A 35 -4.46 -10.44 3.33
N GLY A 36 -3.46 -11.22 3.75
CA GLY A 36 -3.72 -12.53 4.33
C GLY A 36 -4.56 -12.44 5.59
N GLU A 37 -4.96 -13.58 6.10
CA GLU A 37 -5.87 -13.65 7.23
C GLU A 37 -5.20 -13.35 8.57
N LYS A 38 -3.89 -13.24 8.60
CA LYS A 38 -3.15 -12.96 9.83
C LYS A 38 -2.24 -11.78 9.66
N GLY A 39 -1.90 -11.14 10.78
CA GLY A 39 -0.98 -10.03 10.79
C GLY A 39 -1.66 -8.69 10.67
N LEU A 40 -0.88 -7.67 10.38
CA LEU A 40 -1.39 -6.31 10.26
C LEU A 40 -2.42 -6.20 9.16
N LEU A 41 -3.53 -5.53 9.46
CA LEU A 41 -4.59 -5.25 8.48
C LEU A 41 -5.14 -6.52 7.83
N ALA A 42 -5.18 -7.61 8.58
CA ALA A 42 -5.60 -8.90 8.05
C ALA A 42 -6.95 -8.82 7.36
N GLY A 43 -7.05 -9.44 6.20
CA GLY A 43 -8.30 -9.53 5.44
C GLY A 43 -8.74 -8.27 4.76
N LEU A 44 -8.02 -7.15 4.92
CA LEU A 44 -8.41 -5.89 4.31
C LEU A 44 -7.80 -5.76 2.91
N TRP A 45 -8.44 -4.95 2.09
CA TRP A 45 -7.92 -4.66 0.76
C TRP A 45 -6.78 -3.65 0.85
N GLU A 46 -5.82 -3.72 -0.06
CA GLU A 46 -4.67 -2.82 -0.05
C GLU A 46 -4.16 -2.59 -1.46
N TYR A 47 -3.39 -1.51 -1.63
CA TYR A 47 -2.57 -1.37 -2.82
C TYR A 47 -1.42 -2.36 -2.68
N PRO A 48 -1.05 -3.09 -3.74
CA PRO A 48 0.05 -4.06 -3.65
C PRO A 48 1.31 -3.39 -3.12
N ASN A 49 1.98 -4.05 -2.19
CA ASN A 49 3.20 -3.50 -1.61
C ASN A 49 4.08 -4.64 -1.12
N GLU A 50 5.38 -4.40 -1.10
CA GLU A 50 6.35 -5.38 -0.66
C GLU A 50 7.45 -4.67 0.10
N PHE A 51 8.24 -5.45 0.86
CA PHE A 51 9.39 -4.87 1.53
C PHE A 51 10.35 -4.31 0.48
N SER A 52 10.94 -3.16 0.78
CA SER A 52 11.92 -2.55 -0.11
C SER A 52 13.28 -3.20 0.09
N PRO A 53 14.08 -3.34 -0.97
CA PRO A 53 13.74 -3.03 -2.35
C PRO A 53 12.82 -4.09 -2.94
N ALA A 54 11.94 -3.67 -3.84
CA ALA A 54 10.97 -4.57 -4.43
C ALA A 54 11.14 -4.61 -5.95
N SER A 55 12.37 -4.70 -6.39
CA SER A 55 12.69 -4.58 -7.81
C SER A 55 12.12 -5.70 -8.67
N ASP A 56 11.88 -6.86 -8.08
CA ASP A 56 11.36 -8.01 -8.85
C ASP A 56 9.86 -8.20 -8.71
N ALA A 57 9.18 -7.33 -7.99
CA ALA A 57 7.77 -7.54 -7.69
C ALA A 57 6.88 -7.59 -8.93
N LEU A 58 7.04 -6.63 -9.84
CA LEU A 58 6.22 -6.62 -11.05
C LEU A 58 6.38 -7.88 -11.87
N ALA A 59 7.62 -8.31 -12.04
CA ALA A 59 7.89 -9.52 -12.79
C ALA A 59 7.27 -10.75 -12.12
N ALA A 60 7.36 -10.81 -10.79
CA ALA A 60 6.78 -11.92 -10.04
C ALA A 60 5.26 -11.96 -10.18
N TRP A 61 4.63 -10.81 -10.33
CA TRP A 61 3.19 -10.72 -10.50
C TRP A 61 2.74 -10.84 -11.96
N GLY A 62 3.70 -10.91 -12.89
CA GLY A 62 3.38 -11.00 -14.31
C GLY A 62 2.84 -9.70 -14.87
N ILE A 63 3.21 -8.58 -14.29
CA ILE A 63 2.70 -7.27 -14.70
C ILE A 63 3.79 -6.51 -15.45
N GLU A 64 3.45 -6.05 -16.64
CA GLU A 64 4.37 -5.32 -17.49
C GLU A 64 4.02 -3.84 -17.47
N PRO A 65 4.96 -2.96 -17.08
CA PRO A 65 4.66 -1.53 -17.04
C PRO A 65 4.72 -0.91 -18.42
N ALA A 66 3.77 -0.03 -18.72
CA ALA A 66 3.79 0.80 -19.92
C ALA A 66 4.43 2.14 -19.61
N ALA A 67 4.23 2.63 -18.39
CA ALA A 67 4.81 3.90 -17.95
C ALA A 67 4.94 3.84 -16.43
N GLU A 68 5.90 4.56 -15.92
CA GLU A 68 6.14 4.56 -14.48
C GLU A 68 6.69 5.90 -14.03
N GLU A 69 6.22 6.35 -12.85
CA GLU A 69 6.81 7.53 -12.24
C GLU A 69 6.81 7.41 -10.73
N PHE A 70 7.66 8.20 -10.10
CA PHE A 70 7.76 8.24 -8.65
C PHE A 70 6.50 8.89 -8.07
N GLY A 71 5.92 8.28 -7.07
CA GLY A 71 4.67 8.75 -6.47
C GLY A 71 4.84 9.40 -5.11
N GLY A 72 6.07 9.58 -4.65
CA GLY A 72 6.30 10.21 -3.36
C GLY A 72 6.47 9.20 -2.24
N THR A 73 6.55 9.72 -1.01
CA THR A 73 6.75 8.89 0.16
C THR A 73 5.62 9.13 1.15
N GLY A 74 5.45 8.20 2.05
CA GLY A 74 4.46 8.32 3.11
C GLY A 74 4.87 7.48 4.29
N LYS A 75 4.20 7.70 5.41
CA LYS A 75 4.52 6.98 6.63
C LYS A 75 3.22 6.67 7.35
N HIS A 76 3.17 5.51 7.98
CA HIS A 76 2.04 5.17 8.84
C HIS A 76 2.55 4.46 10.07
N ILE A 77 2.03 4.82 11.23
CA ILE A 77 2.46 4.30 12.50
C ILE A 77 1.38 3.40 13.09
N PHE A 78 1.74 2.14 13.30
CA PHE A 78 0.92 1.20 14.05
C PHE A 78 1.43 1.15 15.50
N THR A 79 0.84 0.33 16.31
CA THR A 79 1.26 0.25 17.70
C THR A 79 2.74 -0.15 17.84
N HIS A 80 3.15 -1.18 17.12
CA HIS A 80 4.50 -1.73 17.27
C HIS A 80 5.33 -1.66 15.98
N ILE A 81 4.76 -1.18 14.91
CA ILE A 81 5.41 -1.17 13.60
C ILE A 81 5.18 0.18 12.96
N GLU A 82 6.18 0.63 12.24
CA GLU A 82 6.08 1.89 11.51
C GLU A 82 6.43 1.60 10.06
N TRP A 83 5.54 1.94 9.15
CA TRP A 83 5.79 1.75 7.71
C TRP A 83 6.34 3.04 7.12
N HIS A 84 7.47 2.92 6.43
CA HIS A 84 8.03 4.00 5.63
C HIS A 84 7.85 3.57 4.18
N MET A 85 7.00 4.28 3.45
CA MET A 85 6.57 3.85 2.13
C MET A 85 7.07 4.75 1.04
N THR A 86 7.41 4.14 -0.10
CA THR A 86 7.72 4.86 -1.32
C THR A 86 6.74 4.35 -2.36
N ALA A 87 6.06 5.25 -3.03
CA ALA A 87 5.06 4.85 -4.03
C ALA A 87 5.61 4.93 -5.43
N ARG A 88 5.24 3.93 -6.25
CA ARG A 88 5.52 3.92 -7.68
C ARG A 88 4.17 3.93 -8.39
N LEU A 89 4.00 4.90 -9.30
CA LEU A 89 2.78 5.02 -10.10
C LEU A 89 3.05 4.32 -11.42
N ILE A 90 2.27 3.31 -11.72
CA ILE A 90 2.53 2.47 -12.89
C ILE A 90 1.27 2.30 -13.72
N GLU A 91 1.38 2.64 -15.01
CA GLU A 91 0.34 2.27 -15.98
C GLU A 91 0.74 0.91 -16.50
N THR A 92 -0.16 -0.05 -16.45
CA THR A 92 0.17 -1.40 -16.92
C THR A 92 -0.20 -1.53 -18.39
N LYS A 93 0.51 -2.40 -19.09
CA LYS A 93 0.25 -2.66 -20.52
C LYS A 93 -1.03 -3.43 -20.71
N GLY A 94 -1.33 -4.36 -19.80
CA GLY A 94 -2.52 -5.19 -19.92
C GLY A 94 -3.33 -5.19 -18.64
N GLU A 95 -4.43 -5.93 -18.65
CA GLU A 95 -5.34 -6.00 -17.52
C GLU A 95 -5.09 -7.21 -16.62
N ALA A 96 -4.24 -8.12 -17.01
CA ALA A 96 -4.06 -9.35 -16.24
C ALA A 96 -3.47 -9.05 -14.86
N LEU A 97 -4.06 -9.64 -13.84
CA LEU A 97 -3.62 -9.49 -12.46
C LEU A 97 -3.49 -10.88 -11.84
N PRO A 98 -2.69 -11.02 -10.79
CA PRO A 98 -2.67 -12.29 -10.05
C PRO A 98 -4.06 -12.64 -9.53
N GLU A 99 -4.25 -13.93 -9.27
CA GLU A 99 -5.54 -14.41 -8.81
C GLU A 99 -5.96 -13.72 -7.51
N GLY A 100 -7.22 -13.34 -7.41
CA GLY A 100 -7.75 -12.71 -6.23
C GLY A 100 -7.60 -11.20 -6.17
N TRP A 101 -6.84 -10.63 -7.09
CA TRP A 101 -6.72 -9.17 -7.17
C TRP A 101 -7.87 -8.63 -8.01
N VAL A 102 -8.20 -7.36 -7.81
CA VAL A 102 -9.28 -6.72 -8.56
C VAL A 102 -8.86 -5.37 -9.10
N TRP A 103 -9.52 -4.93 -10.16
CA TRP A 103 -9.45 -3.56 -10.64
C TRP A 103 -10.63 -2.80 -10.04
N ALA A 104 -10.38 -1.65 -9.46
CA ALA A 104 -11.43 -0.84 -8.83
C ALA A 104 -11.45 0.55 -9.41
N GLY A 105 -12.61 1.00 -9.83
CA GLY A 105 -12.82 2.38 -10.21
C GLY A 105 -13.12 3.20 -8.96
N ARG A 106 -13.44 4.48 -9.16
CA ARG A 106 -13.64 5.38 -8.02
C ARG A 106 -14.80 4.95 -7.12
N GLU A 107 -15.92 4.59 -7.72
CA GLU A 107 -17.07 4.17 -6.95
C GLU A 107 -16.81 2.88 -6.20
N GLU A 108 -16.22 1.93 -6.87
CA GLU A 108 -15.90 0.65 -6.24
C GLU A 108 -14.93 0.82 -5.08
N LEU A 109 -13.95 1.68 -5.26
CA LEU A 109 -12.97 1.93 -4.22
C LEU A 109 -13.63 2.53 -2.98
N ARG A 110 -14.63 3.35 -3.18
CA ARG A 110 -15.35 3.98 -2.06
C ARG A 110 -16.34 3.06 -1.39
N ARG A 111 -17.00 2.21 -2.15
CA ARG A 111 -18.14 1.44 -1.64
C ARG A 111 -17.85 -0.01 -1.36
N GLU A 112 -17.00 -0.64 -2.16
CA GLU A 112 -16.79 -2.07 -2.04
C GLU A 112 -15.46 -2.46 -1.42
N TYR A 113 -14.43 -1.72 -1.73
CA TYR A 113 -13.08 -2.09 -1.31
C TYR A 113 -12.50 -1.02 -0.41
N ALA A 114 -12.82 -1.10 0.86
CA ALA A 114 -12.30 -0.13 1.82
C ALA A 114 -10.80 -0.34 2.02
N VAL A 115 -10.02 0.63 1.61
CA VAL A 115 -8.57 0.60 1.78
C VAL A 115 -8.24 1.33 3.08
N PRO A 116 -7.43 0.74 3.96
CA PRO A 116 -7.15 1.35 5.26
C PRO A 116 -6.36 2.64 5.18
N ASN A 117 -6.45 3.42 6.23
CA ASN A 117 -5.76 4.72 6.32
C ASN A 117 -4.25 4.61 6.22
N ALA A 118 -3.70 3.40 6.32
CA ALA A 118 -2.26 3.22 6.18
C ALA A 118 -1.74 3.81 4.87
N PHE A 119 -2.59 3.88 3.85
CA PHE A 119 -2.20 4.38 2.53
C PHE A 119 -2.71 5.79 2.25
N GLN A 120 -3.14 6.49 3.28
CA GLN A 120 -3.74 7.82 3.14
C GLN A 120 -2.83 8.81 2.40
N SER A 121 -1.54 8.70 2.59
CA SER A 121 -0.58 9.59 1.94
C SER A 121 -0.68 9.60 0.42
N PHE A 122 -1.19 8.51 -0.16
CA PHE A 122 -1.23 8.34 -1.61
C PHE A 122 -2.64 8.43 -2.18
N GLN A 123 -3.63 8.62 -1.31
CA GLN A 123 -5.02 8.56 -1.75
C GLN A 123 -5.34 9.58 -2.84
N TYR A 124 -4.80 10.79 -2.72
CA TYR A 124 -5.09 11.82 -3.72
C TYR A 124 -4.52 11.45 -5.10
N LEU A 125 -3.39 10.76 -5.12
CA LEU A 125 -2.78 10.33 -6.39
C LEU A 125 -3.67 9.31 -7.08
N VAL A 126 -4.25 8.41 -6.29
CA VAL A 126 -5.14 7.39 -6.82
C VAL A 126 -6.42 8.03 -7.34
N GLU A 127 -7.03 8.89 -6.53
CA GLU A 127 -8.31 9.52 -6.90
C GLU A 127 -8.20 10.31 -8.20
N GLU A 128 -7.08 10.98 -8.42
CA GLU A 128 -6.87 11.76 -9.63
C GLU A 128 -6.92 10.92 -10.90
N ARG A 129 -6.55 9.66 -10.80
CA ARG A 129 -6.39 8.79 -11.97
C ARG A 129 -7.57 7.86 -12.20
N LEU A 130 -8.54 7.85 -11.29
CA LEU A 130 -9.66 6.93 -11.41
C LEU A 130 -10.82 7.51 -12.18
N ARG A 131 -11.59 6.61 -12.79
CA ARG A 131 -12.85 6.94 -13.43
C ARG A 131 -13.96 6.26 -12.65
N ASP A 132 -15.13 6.77 -12.82
CA ASP A 132 -16.31 6.20 -12.15
C ASP A 132 -16.78 4.90 -12.81
#